data_f8acdcaffb78981ccf25e7d6fa73a0e9
#
_entry.id   f8acdcaffb78981ccf25e7d6fa73a0e9
#
_cell.length_a   1.000
_cell.length_b   1.000
_cell.length_c   1.000
_cell.angle_alpha   90.00
_cell.angle_beta   90.00
_cell.angle_gamma   90.00
#
_symmetry.space_group_name_H-M   'P 1'
#
loop_
_entity.id
_entity.type
_entity.pdbx_description
1 polymer ?
#
loop_
_entity_poly.entity_id
_entity_poly.type
_entity_poly.pdbx_seq_one_letter_code
_entity_poly.pdbx_strand_id
1 'polypeptide(L)'
;MRTAESIVSTRPIRRNFMKRHLIKTIIIALLIATTTIVSAPQVANAGTGHLASTSWLAKNLGAPGMVIIDVRTEANYNFAHLPGAVSMPYLKWEPYNRKMKWQKMISPADFTGMMRSLGVNQSSHVVIYDQGNTALDASEGGAAVWIMESMGHEDVSYLDGGFTKWTFEGRIIDKNKPKPKAGDFTAKPDQTKVATLDDVVSNLKTKEAVFLDDRSAVQHFGISKRPDVVRYGHIPDSLNFPVDFMTNAGINRAPATIRTLKELNAMAEGVGLPRDRNTKIIIYCNSAQQAGMGYFVLRDVMGYRNVKTYDGSMLEYAQDKRLPMVRFAWGFVTE
;
A
#
# COMPACT_ATOMS: atom_id res chain seq x y z
N MET A 1 -14.85 -30.56 71.22
CA MET A 1 -15.47 -31.89 71.50
C MET A 1 -15.09 -32.80 70.33
N ARG A 2 -14.28 -33.76 70.74
CA ARG A 2 -14.19 -35.20 70.30
C ARG A 2 -13.91 -35.37 68.81
N THR A 3 -12.68 -35.75 68.54
CA THR A 3 -12.00 -37.10 68.65
C THR A 3 -12.23 -37.95 67.37
N ALA A 4 -11.19 -38.24 66.73
CA ALA A 4 -10.27 -39.38 66.72
C ALA A 4 -10.75 -40.44 65.70
N GLU A 5 -10.01 -41.17 65.07
CA GLU A 5 -8.77 -41.94 65.04
C GLU A 5 -8.78 -42.81 63.76
N SER A 6 -7.73 -42.84 63.01
CA SER A 6 -6.71 -43.83 62.83
C SER A 6 -7.22 -45.29 62.55
N ILE A 7 -6.64 -45.97 61.60
CA ILE A 7 -5.93 -47.24 61.75
C ILE A 7 -5.20 -47.65 60.47
N VAL A 8 -3.97 -48.01 60.68
CA VAL A 8 -2.92 -48.61 59.84
C VAL A 8 -3.18 -50.09 59.58
N SER A 9 -2.78 -50.64 58.43
CA SER A 9 -2.33 -52.05 58.34
C SER A 9 -1.50 -52.31 57.03
N THR A 10 -0.33 -52.48 57.15
CA THR A 10 0.83 -53.40 56.92
C THR A 10 0.66 -54.58 55.96
N ARG A 11 1.48 -54.60 54.88
CA ARG A 11 2.38 -55.57 54.26
C ARG A 11 1.91 -57.05 54.03
N PRO A 12 2.58 -57.91 53.15
CA PRO A 12 3.98 -57.89 52.72
C PRO A 12 4.28 -58.33 51.25
N ILE A 13 5.53 -58.17 50.92
CA ILE A 13 6.37 -58.59 49.83
C ILE A 13 6.27 -60.09 49.46
N ARG A 14 6.34 -60.42 48.14
CA ARG A 14 7.00 -61.63 47.63
C ARG A 14 7.79 -61.39 46.36
N ARG A 15 9.08 -61.67 46.46
CA ARG A 15 10.05 -61.91 45.38
C ARG A 15 9.75 -63.23 44.68
N ASN A 16 9.98 -63.30 43.35
CA ASN A 16 10.62 -64.45 42.68
C ASN A 16 11.10 -64.04 41.28
N PHE A 17 12.38 -64.01 41.14
CA PHE A 17 13.30 -64.86 40.33
C PHE A 17 13.07 -64.94 38.81
N MET A 18 13.97 -64.27 38.15
CA MET A 18 14.83 -64.62 37.04
C MET A 18 14.32 -65.66 36.00
N LYS A 19 14.23 -65.28 34.73
CA LYS A 19 14.79 -66.06 33.60
C LYS A 19 15.38 -65.12 32.55
N ARG A 20 16.66 -65.40 32.27
CA ARG A 20 17.46 -64.82 31.19
C ARG A 20 16.93 -65.34 29.85
N HIS A 21 16.71 -64.42 28.89
CA HIS A 21 16.81 -64.71 27.48
C HIS A 21 17.57 -63.56 26.77
N LEU A 22 18.71 -63.98 26.23
CA LEU A 22 19.62 -63.25 25.41
C LEU A 22 18.93 -62.98 24.05
N ILE A 23 18.59 -61.77 23.72
CA ILE A 23 18.22 -61.38 22.35
C ILE A 23 19.18 -60.28 21.88
N LYS A 24 19.88 -60.63 20.82
CA LYS A 24 20.84 -59.80 20.14
C LYS A 24 20.15 -58.51 19.63
N THR A 25 20.53 -57.37 20.16
CA THR A 25 20.06 -56.05 19.68
C THR A 25 20.95 -55.60 18.52
N ILE A 26 20.39 -55.63 17.33
CA ILE A 26 20.96 -54.98 16.14
C ILE A 26 20.74 -53.50 16.32
N ILE A 27 21.80 -52.71 16.53
CA ILE A 27 21.76 -51.26 16.53
C ILE A 27 21.79 -50.80 15.08
N ILE A 28 20.63 -50.43 14.53
CA ILE A 28 20.55 -49.67 13.29
C ILE A 28 20.70 -48.19 13.71
N ALA A 29 21.90 -47.66 13.47
CA ALA A 29 22.15 -46.22 13.58
C ALA A 29 21.41 -45.52 12.43
N LEU A 30 20.24 -44.93 12.70
CA LEU A 30 19.54 -44.06 11.79
C LEU A 30 20.23 -42.67 11.87
N LEU A 31 21.09 -42.35 10.90
CA LEU A 31 21.59 -40.99 10.69
C LEU A 31 20.43 -40.12 10.24
N ILE A 32 19.80 -39.44 11.16
CA ILE A 32 18.91 -38.36 10.86
C ILE A 32 19.79 -37.15 10.49
N ALA A 33 20.00 -36.91 9.20
CA ALA A 33 20.54 -35.71 8.69
C ALA A 33 19.51 -34.59 8.96
N THR A 34 19.66 -33.84 10.06
CA THR A 34 18.92 -32.61 10.29
C THR A 34 19.45 -31.59 9.31
N THR A 35 18.82 -31.47 8.15
CA THR A 35 18.94 -30.26 7.31
C THR A 35 18.34 -29.14 8.10
N THR A 36 19.16 -28.35 8.77
CA THR A 36 18.78 -27.03 9.26
C THR A 36 18.45 -26.20 8.03
N ILE A 37 17.15 -26.11 7.72
CA ILE A 37 16.65 -25.06 6.82
C ILE A 37 16.93 -23.76 7.58
N VAL A 38 18.01 -23.08 7.23
CA VAL A 38 18.24 -21.69 7.61
C VAL A 38 17.17 -20.91 6.85
N SER A 39 15.99 -20.76 7.46
CA SER A 39 15.02 -19.80 6.99
C SER A 39 15.70 -18.44 7.03
N ALA A 40 15.85 -17.79 5.86
CA ALA A 40 16.23 -16.39 5.80
C ALA A 40 15.35 -15.63 6.80
N PRO A 41 15.90 -14.68 7.57
CA PRO A 41 15.08 -13.91 8.49
C PRO A 41 13.99 -13.22 7.66
N GLN A 42 12.75 -13.63 7.84
CA GLN A 42 11.61 -12.87 7.33
C GLN A 42 11.70 -11.50 7.99
N VAL A 43 11.80 -10.45 7.15
CA VAL A 43 11.67 -9.08 7.62
C VAL A 43 10.35 -9.01 8.37
N ALA A 44 10.43 -8.80 9.68
CA ALA A 44 9.23 -8.76 10.52
C ALA A 44 8.28 -7.71 9.95
N ASN A 45 7.04 -8.10 9.67
CA ASN A 45 6.02 -7.26 9.05
C ASN A 45 6.02 -5.84 9.64
N ALA A 46 5.98 -4.84 8.77
CA ALA A 46 6.00 -3.42 9.11
C ALA A 46 4.72 -2.98 9.85
N GLY A 47 4.51 -3.41 11.08
CA GLY A 47 3.39 -2.96 11.92
C GLY A 47 2.00 -3.37 11.42
N THR A 48 1.25 -2.53 10.75
CA THR A 48 -0.07 -2.82 10.17
C THR A 48 0.03 -3.06 8.66
N GLY A 49 0.57 -4.20 8.22
CA GLY A 49 0.63 -4.55 6.81
C GLY A 49 1.58 -3.65 5.99
N HIS A 50 1.07 -2.97 4.97
CA HIS A 50 1.85 -2.20 3.99
C HIS A 50 2.24 -0.77 4.44
N LEU A 51 1.89 -0.33 5.67
CA LEU A 51 2.27 0.98 6.22
C LEU A 51 3.51 0.86 7.12
N ALA A 52 4.67 1.27 6.64
CA ALA A 52 5.94 1.22 7.36
C ALA A 52 6.16 2.46 8.23
N SER A 53 6.53 2.29 9.51
CA SER A 53 6.97 3.40 10.33
C SER A 53 8.44 3.74 10.10
N THR A 54 8.82 5.01 10.29
CA THR A 54 10.22 5.45 10.23
C THR A 54 11.11 4.72 11.24
N SER A 55 10.57 4.38 12.42
CA SER A 55 11.29 3.61 13.44
C SER A 55 11.54 2.17 13.03
N TRP A 56 10.59 1.53 12.35
CA TRP A 56 10.78 0.20 11.80
C TRP A 56 11.84 0.23 10.68
N LEU A 57 11.72 1.16 9.73
CA LEU A 57 12.69 1.25 8.62
C LEU A 57 14.09 1.51 9.12
N ALA A 58 14.27 2.41 10.12
CA ALA A 58 15.59 2.71 10.70
C ALA A 58 16.27 1.48 11.31
N LYS A 59 15.52 0.54 11.89
CA LYS A 59 16.04 -0.72 12.44
C LYS A 59 16.36 -1.76 11.37
N ASN A 60 15.79 -1.62 10.18
CA ASN A 60 15.91 -2.58 9.10
C ASN A 60 16.70 -2.06 7.89
N LEU A 61 17.33 -0.88 8.00
CA LEU A 61 18.21 -0.36 6.93
C LEU A 61 19.28 -1.38 6.58
N GLY A 62 19.43 -1.67 5.27
CA GLY A 62 20.41 -2.63 4.77
C GLY A 62 20.01 -4.09 4.96
N ALA A 63 18.78 -4.39 5.36
CA ALA A 63 18.28 -5.76 5.44
C ALA A 63 18.36 -6.44 4.07
N PRO A 64 18.79 -7.72 4.01
CA PRO A 64 18.84 -8.46 2.75
C PRO A 64 17.48 -8.51 2.06
N GLY A 65 17.46 -8.25 0.75
CA GLY A 65 16.24 -8.26 -0.06
C GLY A 65 15.37 -7.00 0.06
N MET A 66 15.73 -6.02 0.89
CA MET A 66 15.01 -4.74 0.97
C MET A 66 15.51 -3.77 -0.11
N VAL A 67 14.58 -3.12 -0.80
CA VAL A 67 14.85 -2.02 -1.74
C VAL A 67 14.05 -0.79 -1.31
N ILE A 68 14.73 0.33 -1.06
CA ILE A 68 14.08 1.59 -0.67
C ILE A 68 14.03 2.49 -1.91
N ILE A 69 12.82 2.90 -2.33
CA ILE A 69 12.61 3.72 -3.52
C ILE A 69 12.18 5.14 -3.12
N ASP A 70 12.93 6.12 -3.56
CA ASP A 70 12.62 7.55 -3.44
C ASP A 70 11.85 8.01 -4.68
N VAL A 71 10.56 8.35 -4.51
CA VAL A 71 9.74 8.82 -5.63
C VAL A 71 9.74 10.35 -5.80
N ARG A 72 10.49 11.07 -4.97
CA ARG A 72 10.65 12.52 -5.07
C ARG A 72 11.38 12.91 -6.35
N THR A 73 11.43 14.22 -6.62
CA THR A 73 12.21 14.73 -7.75
C THR A 73 13.69 14.37 -7.63
N GLU A 74 14.38 14.23 -8.76
CA GLU A 74 15.83 14.01 -8.81
C GLU A 74 16.63 15.07 -8.02
N ALA A 75 16.16 16.33 -8.03
CA ALA A 75 16.79 17.40 -7.28
C ALA A 75 16.72 17.16 -5.77
N ASN A 76 15.57 16.75 -5.25
CA ASN A 76 15.37 16.43 -3.84
C ASN A 76 16.22 15.21 -3.42
N TYR A 77 16.20 14.16 -4.22
CA TYR A 77 17.04 12.98 -3.98
C TYR A 77 18.53 13.33 -3.96
N ASN A 78 19.00 14.12 -4.92
CA ASN A 78 20.41 14.54 -4.99
C ASN A 78 20.83 15.45 -3.83
N PHE A 79 19.91 16.23 -3.29
CA PHE A 79 20.17 17.06 -2.13
C PHE A 79 20.42 16.21 -0.88
N ALA A 80 19.52 15.27 -0.60
CA ALA A 80 19.62 14.26 0.45
C ALA A 80 18.49 13.22 0.31
N HIS A 81 18.78 11.97 0.70
CA HIS A 81 17.84 10.86 0.68
C HIS A 81 18.05 9.93 1.88
N LEU A 82 17.16 8.94 2.05
CA LEU A 82 17.32 7.90 3.06
C LEU A 82 18.54 7.01 2.73
N PRO A 83 19.30 6.53 3.73
CA PRO A 83 20.44 5.66 3.48
C PRO A 83 20.06 4.44 2.64
N GLY A 84 20.82 4.21 1.56
CA GLY A 84 20.62 3.08 0.66
C GLY A 84 19.44 3.22 -0.31
N ALA A 85 18.69 4.32 -0.30
CA ALA A 85 17.60 4.54 -1.22
C ALA A 85 18.06 4.75 -2.67
N VAL A 86 17.29 4.22 -3.62
CA VAL A 86 17.43 4.45 -5.06
C VAL A 86 16.36 5.41 -5.57
N SER A 87 16.69 6.25 -6.55
CA SER A 87 15.79 7.27 -7.07
C SER A 87 14.94 6.76 -8.23
N MET A 88 13.63 6.97 -8.15
CA MET A 88 12.70 6.81 -9.26
C MET A 88 11.55 7.81 -9.13
N PRO A 89 11.73 9.04 -9.64
CA PRO A 89 10.71 10.09 -9.53
C PRO A 89 9.33 9.65 -10.01
N TYR A 90 8.28 10.04 -9.27
CA TYR A 90 6.90 9.61 -9.51
C TYR A 90 6.43 9.80 -10.95
N LEU A 91 6.81 10.90 -11.60
CA LEU A 91 6.44 11.16 -13.00
C LEU A 91 6.90 10.08 -13.99
N LYS A 92 7.82 9.19 -13.60
CA LYS A 92 8.22 8.03 -14.42
C LYS A 92 7.26 6.84 -14.26
N TRP A 93 6.46 6.81 -13.20
CA TRP A 93 5.45 5.77 -12.95
C TRP A 93 4.17 6.02 -13.73
N GLU A 94 3.86 7.30 -13.98
CA GLU A 94 2.74 7.75 -14.81
C GLU A 94 3.24 8.72 -15.91
N PRO A 95 3.95 8.20 -16.93
CA PRO A 95 4.48 9.05 -17.99
C PRO A 95 3.35 9.70 -18.81
N TYR A 96 3.60 10.93 -19.28
CA TYR A 96 2.68 11.61 -20.16
C TYR A 96 2.54 10.86 -21.50
N ASN A 97 1.33 10.38 -21.77
CA ASN A 97 1.01 9.72 -23.04
C ASN A 97 0.61 10.76 -24.10
N ARG A 98 1.47 10.97 -25.12
CA ARG A 98 1.26 11.98 -26.17
C ARG A 98 0.02 11.71 -27.02
N LYS A 99 -0.37 10.45 -27.23
CA LYS A 99 -1.55 10.08 -28.01
C LYS A 99 -2.84 10.40 -27.24
N MET A 100 -2.87 10.10 -25.97
CA MET A 100 -4.02 10.34 -25.11
C MET A 100 -4.07 11.77 -24.56
N LYS A 101 -2.94 12.47 -24.51
CA LYS A 101 -2.76 13.82 -23.98
C LYS A 101 -2.93 13.94 -22.46
N TRP A 102 -2.68 12.86 -21.72
CA TRP A 102 -2.62 12.83 -20.25
C TRP A 102 -1.63 11.79 -19.72
N GLN A 103 -1.40 11.81 -18.40
CA GLN A 103 -0.61 10.80 -17.72
C GLN A 103 -1.39 9.47 -17.68
N LYS A 104 -0.66 8.38 -17.78
CA LYS A 104 -1.21 7.04 -17.65
C LYS A 104 -0.16 6.15 -17.01
N MET A 105 -0.62 5.16 -16.24
CA MET A 105 0.24 4.15 -15.65
C MET A 105 1.19 3.56 -16.70
N ILE A 106 2.46 3.42 -16.35
CA ILE A 106 3.54 2.89 -17.17
C ILE A 106 3.19 1.49 -17.73
N SER A 107 3.70 1.16 -18.93
CA SER A 107 3.47 -0.17 -19.49
C SER A 107 4.14 -1.28 -18.65
N PRO A 108 3.60 -2.52 -18.61
CA PRO A 108 4.21 -3.63 -17.87
C PRO A 108 5.66 -3.92 -18.28
N ALA A 109 5.98 -3.75 -19.57
CA ALA A 109 7.34 -3.97 -20.09
C ALA A 109 8.31 -2.90 -19.59
N ASP A 110 7.92 -1.62 -19.67
CA ASP A 110 8.74 -0.50 -19.19
C ASP A 110 8.88 -0.55 -17.67
N PHE A 111 7.79 -0.90 -16.95
CA PHE A 111 7.81 -1.09 -15.51
C PHE A 111 8.78 -2.21 -15.09
N THR A 112 8.77 -3.35 -15.78
CA THR A 112 9.74 -4.43 -15.56
C THR A 112 11.17 -3.93 -15.69
N GLY A 113 11.47 -3.20 -16.78
CA GLY A 113 12.80 -2.61 -16.99
C GLY A 113 13.19 -1.63 -15.89
N MET A 114 12.23 -0.77 -15.50
CA MET A 114 12.40 0.21 -14.44
C MET A 114 12.74 -0.46 -13.09
N MET A 115 11.96 -1.43 -12.66
CA MET A 115 12.17 -2.11 -11.38
C MET A 115 13.48 -2.91 -11.36
N ARG A 116 13.81 -3.61 -12.45
CA ARG A 116 15.11 -4.30 -12.57
C ARG A 116 16.28 -3.36 -12.42
N SER A 117 16.22 -2.18 -13.05
CA SER A 117 17.30 -1.17 -12.96
C SER A 117 17.54 -0.66 -11.52
N LEU A 118 16.52 -0.72 -10.66
CA LEU A 118 16.58 -0.38 -9.24
C LEU A 118 17.04 -1.54 -8.34
N GLY A 119 17.32 -2.71 -8.92
CA GLY A 119 17.70 -3.91 -8.17
C GLY A 119 16.54 -4.68 -7.54
N VAL A 120 15.29 -4.41 -7.96
CA VAL A 120 14.11 -5.11 -7.44
C VAL A 120 14.06 -6.52 -8.01
N ASN A 121 14.01 -7.51 -7.12
CA ASN A 121 13.75 -8.91 -7.42
C ASN A 121 12.28 -9.24 -7.16
N GLN A 122 11.80 -10.37 -7.69
CA GLN A 122 10.44 -10.84 -7.42
C GLN A 122 10.18 -11.05 -5.90
N SER A 123 11.23 -11.38 -5.16
CA SER A 123 11.19 -11.61 -3.70
C SER A 123 11.63 -10.41 -2.86
N SER A 124 11.83 -9.24 -3.46
CA SER A 124 12.25 -8.06 -2.70
C SER A 124 11.11 -7.51 -1.85
N HIS A 125 11.42 -7.07 -0.62
CA HIS A 125 10.55 -6.16 0.12
C HIS A 125 10.85 -4.73 -0.32
N VAL A 126 9.87 -4.06 -0.93
CA VAL A 126 10.04 -2.69 -1.43
C VAL A 126 9.46 -1.69 -0.44
N VAL A 127 10.23 -0.68 -0.06
CA VAL A 127 9.75 0.45 0.76
C VAL A 127 9.75 1.71 -0.10
N ILE A 128 8.60 2.32 -0.28
CA ILE A 128 8.43 3.55 -1.07
C ILE A 128 8.27 4.74 -0.14
N TYR A 129 8.93 5.84 -0.45
CA TYR A 129 8.72 7.10 0.25
C TYR A 129 8.74 8.31 -0.68
N ASP A 130 7.97 9.30 -0.31
CA ASP A 130 7.82 10.61 -0.94
C ASP A 130 8.40 11.73 -0.06
N GLN A 131 8.06 13.01 -0.38
CA GLN A 131 8.49 14.15 0.42
C GLN A 131 7.77 14.22 1.77
N GLY A 132 6.46 13.95 1.82
CA GLY A 132 5.68 13.92 3.06
C GLY A 132 5.38 15.28 3.68
N ASN A 133 5.37 16.39 2.92
CA ASN A 133 4.97 17.71 3.42
C ASN A 133 3.47 17.95 3.30
N THR A 134 2.86 17.43 2.26
CA THR A 134 1.46 17.67 1.89
C THR A 134 0.76 16.34 1.58
N ALA A 135 -0.57 16.34 1.56
CA ALA A 135 -1.35 15.19 1.08
C ALA A 135 -1.04 14.86 -0.39
N LEU A 136 -0.70 15.87 -1.19
CA LEU A 136 -0.31 15.65 -2.59
C LEU A 136 1.06 14.96 -2.70
N ASP A 137 2.04 15.33 -1.86
CA ASP A 137 3.32 14.61 -1.79
C ASP A 137 3.08 13.14 -1.38
N ALA A 138 2.31 12.92 -0.30
CA ALA A 138 1.96 11.58 0.18
C ALA A 138 1.26 10.74 -0.90
N SER A 139 0.48 11.38 -1.78
CA SER A 139 -0.20 10.67 -2.85
C SER A 139 0.75 10.13 -3.93
N GLU A 140 1.95 10.66 -4.08
CA GLU A 140 2.97 10.07 -4.96
C GLU A 140 3.43 8.69 -4.44
N GLY A 141 3.67 8.58 -3.13
CA GLY A 141 4.06 7.34 -2.48
C GLY A 141 2.95 6.28 -2.51
N GLY A 142 1.73 6.66 -2.12
CA GLY A 142 0.58 5.76 -2.14
C GLY A 142 0.22 5.27 -3.54
N ALA A 143 0.29 6.16 -4.54
CA ALA A 143 0.06 5.76 -5.94
C ALA A 143 1.16 4.82 -6.47
N ALA A 144 2.41 5.03 -6.07
CA ALA A 144 3.48 4.11 -6.45
C ALA A 144 3.29 2.71 -5.82
N VAL A 145 2.75 2.62 -4.59
CA VAL A 145 2.34 1.32 -3.99
C VAL A 145 1.23 0.68 -4.82
N TRP A 146 0.16 1.43 -5.16
CA TRP A 146 -0.91 0.92 -6.02
C TRP A 146 -0.37 0.39 -7.36
N ILE A 147 0.57 1.10 -8.01
CA ILE A 147 1.18 0.67 -9.27
C ILE A 147 1.99 -0.62 -9.07
N MET A 148 2.80 -0.72 -7.99
CA MET A 148 3.55 -1.95 -7.67
C MET A 148 2.61 -3.15 -7.55
N GLU A 149 1.56 -3.03 -6.76
CA GLU A 149 0.57 -4.09 -6.57
C GLU A 149 -0.18 -4.42 -7.86
N SER A 150 -0.56 -3.40 -8.64
CA SER A 150 -1.22 -3.58 -9.93
C SER A 150 -0.33 -4.28 -10.96
N MET A 151 1.00 -4.21 -10.78
CA MET A 151 2.00 -4.92 -11.59
C MET A 151 2.43 -6.27 -11.00
N GLY A 152 1.75 -6.73 -9.94
CA GLY A 152 1.95 -8.05 -9.34
C GLY A 152 3.07 -8.13 -8.31
N HIS A 153 3.47 -7.02 -7.71
CA HIS A 153 4.42 -6.98 -6.59
C HIS A 153 3.71 -6.58 -5.29
N GLU A 154 3.32 -7.58 -4.50
CA GLU A 154 2.54 -7.38 -3.28
C GLU A 154 3.40 -7.06 -2.04
N ASP A 155 4.71 -7.42 -2.04
CA ASP A 155 5.59 -7.15 -0.90
C ASP A 155 6.16 -5.73 -0.96
N VAL A 156 5.26 -4.76 -0.81
CA VAL A 156 5.55 -3.33 -0.87
C VAL A 156 4.98 -2.61 0.34
N SER A 157 5.71 -1.61 0.86
CA SER A 157 5.27 -0.76 1.97
C SER A 157 5.43 0.72 1.63
N TYR A 158 4.50 1.54 2.11
CA TYR A 158 4.60 3.00 2.11
C TYR A 158 5.21 3.48 3.43
N LEU A 159 6.23 4.33 3.37
CA LEU A 159 6.85 4.94 4.56
C LEU A 159 6.01 6.11 5.07
N ASP A 160 5.33 5.91 6.19
CA ASP A 160 4.45 6.89 6.81
C ASP A 160 5.12 8.23 7.11
N GLY A 161 4.65 9.31 6.50
CA GLY A 161 5.17 10.67 6.63
C GLY A 161 6.46 10.96 5.85
N GLY A 162 6.92 10.02 5.02
CA GLY A 162 7.98 10.21 4.02
C GLY A 162 9.30 10.78 4.55
N PHE A 163 10.01 11.50 3.68
CA PHE A 163 11.29 12.13 3.99
C PHE A 163 11.16 13.18 5.10
N THR A 164 10.06 13.92 5.14
CA THR A 164 9.84 14.97 6.13
C THR A 164 9.78 14.41 7.55
N LYS A 165 9.04 13.32 7.79
CA LYS A 165 9.01 12.68 9.10
C LYS A 165 10.36 12.09 9.48
N TRP A 166 11.04 11.45 8.52
CA TRP A 166 12.36 10.89 8.74
C TRP A 166 13.35 11.95 9.25
N THR A 167 13.41 13.11 8.60
CA THR A 167 14.29 14.22 8.98
C THR A 167 13.81 14.96 10.23
N PHE A 168 12.52 15.12 10.43
CA PHE A 168 11.93 15.71 11.63
C PHE A 168 12.31 14.92 12.90
N GLU A 169 12.45 13.60 12.79
CA GLU A 169 12.90 12.73 13.88
C GLU A 169 14.44 12.71 14.04
N GLY A 170 15.17 13.55 13.31
CA GLY A 170 16.64 13.66 13.40
C GLY A 170 17.37 12.42 12.89
N ARG A 171 16.77 11.62 12.01
CA ARG A 171 17.37 10.40 11.48
C ARG A 171 18.42 10.69 10.43
N ILE A 172 19.38 9.76 10.26
CA ILE A 172 20.50 9.87 9.32
C ILE A 172 19.97 9.96 7.88
N ILE A 173 20.52 10.90 7.12
CA ILE A 173 20.33 11.05 5.68
C ILE A 173 21.65 10.78 4.95
N ASP A 174 21.57 10.45 3.66
CA ASP A 174 22.72 10.15 2.82
C ASP A 174 22.68 11.00 1.53
N LYS A 175 23.82 11.04 0.84
CA LYS A 175 23.99 11.61 -0.52
C LYS A 175 24.63 10.62 -1.47
N ASN A 176 25.07 9.45 -0.94
CA ASN A 176 25.71 8.41 -1.74
C ASN A 176 24.66 7.68 -2.58
N LYS A 177 24.85 7.68 -3.90
CA LYS A 177 23.92 7.03 -4.84
C LYS A 177 24.26 5.55 -4.99
N PRO A 178 23.44 4.65 -4.48
CA PRO A 178 23.63 3.22 -4.70
C PRO A 178 23.65 2.89 -6.20
N LYS A 179 24.46 1.91 -6.56
CA LYS A 179 24.48 1.32 -7.91
C LYS A 179 24.07 -0.16 -7.79
N PRO A 180 22.77 -0.45 -7.67
CA PRO A 180 22.31 -1.82 -7.52
C PRO A 180 22.65 -2.65 -8.75
N LYS A 181 22.88 -3.94 -8.57
CA LYS A 181 22.84 -4.90 -9.67
C LYS A 181 21.40 -5.00 -10.15
N ALA A 182 21.23 -5.24 -11.47
CA ALA A 182 19.89 -5.44 -12.02
C ALA A 182 19.18 -6.61 -11.32
N GLY A 183 17.93 -6.36 -10.92
CA GLY A 183 17.08 -7.39 -10.32
C GLY A 183 16.44 -8.30 -11.37
N ASP A 184 15.61 -9.24 -10.90
CA ASP A 184 14.91 -10.23 -11.75
C ASP A 184 13.39 -10.01 -11.85
N PHE A 185 12.85 -8.96 -11.22
CA PHE A 185 11.42 -8.66 -11.21
C PHE A 185 10.81 -8.74 -12.63
N THR A 186 9.62 -9.29 -12.73
CA THR A 186 8.82 -9.31 -13.96
C THR A 186 7.38 -8.95 -13.63
N ALA A 187 6.89 -7.89 -14.28
CA ALA A 187 5.52 -7.43 -14.07
C ALA A 187 4.49 -8.49 -14.51
N LYS A 188 3.50 -8.71 -13.65
CA LYS A 188 2.32 -9.56 -13.86
C LYS A 188 1.07 -8.76 -13.56
N PRO A 189 0.53 -8.00 -14.55
CA PRO A 189 -0.58 -7.08 -14.32
C PRO A 189 -1.81 -7.75 -13.69
N ASP A 190 -2.33 -7.13 -12.64
CA ASP A 190 -3.55 -7.55 -11.95
C ASP A 190 -4.69 -6.56 -12.26
N GLN A 191 -5.57 -6.94 -13.18
CA GLN A 191 -6.72 -6.12 -13.59
C GLN A 191 -7.79 -6.00 -12.50
N THR A 192 -7.70 -6.75 -11.41
CA THR A 192 -8.62 -6.59 -10.28
C THR A 192 -8.36 -5.32 -9.48
N LYS A 193 -7.24 -4.64 -9.71
CA LYS A 193 -6.81 -3.41 -9.02
C LYS A 193 -6.97 -2.15 -9.87
N VAL A 194 -7.23 -2.32 -11.15
CA VAL A 194 -7.34 -1.22 -12.12
C VAL A 194 -8.72 -1.22 -12.75
N ALA A 195 -9.38 -0.07 -12.77
CA ALA A 195 -10.62 0.15 -13.51
C ALA A 195 -10.33 0.89 -14.82
N THR A 196 -11.03 0.49 -15.87
CA THR A 196 -11.03 1.11 -17.19
C THR A 196 -12.22 2.07 -17.33
N LEU A 197 -12.23 2.86 -18.40
CA LEU A 197 -13.43 3.65 -18.76
C LEU A 197 -14.65 2.75 -18.96
N ASP A 198 -14.48 1.57 -19.55
CA ASP A 198 -15.58 0.62 -19.76
C ASP A 198 -16.15 0.09 -18.43
N ASP A 199 -15.30 -0.17 -17.43
CA ASP A 199 -15.75 -0.52 -16.07
C ASP A 199 -16.59 0.62 -15.47
N VAL A 200 -16.15 1.87 -15.62
CA VAL A 200 -16.87 3.06 -15.13
C VAL A 200 -18.21 3.21 -15.83
N VAL A 201 -18.23 3.13 -17.16
CA VAL A 201 -19.46 3.25 -17.96
C VAL A 201 -20.45 2.11 -17.66
N SER A 202 -19.95 0.90 -17.48
CA SER A 202 -20.77 -0.24 -17.04
C SER A 202 -21.39 0.03 -15.66
N ASN A 203 -20.59 0.51 -14.72
CA ASN A 203 -21.05 0.78 -13.34
C ASN A 203 -22.06 1.93 -13.26
N LEU A 204 -22.04 2.91 -14.18
CA LEU A 204 -23.10 3.94 -14.26
C LEU A 204 -24.49 3.32 -14.43
N LYS A 205 -24.58 2.15 -15.08
CA LYS A 205 -25.84 1.42 -15.32
C LYS A 205 -26.15 0.41 -14.22
N THR A 206 -25.14 -0.37 -13.81
CA THR A 206 -25.35 -1.50 -12.87
C THR A 206 -25.39 -1.07 -11.42
N LYS A 207 -24.71 0.04 -11.06
CA LYS A 207 -24.58 0.55 -9.68
C LYS A 207 -24.01 -0.47 -8.68
N GLU A 208 -23.21 -1.42 -9.16
CA GLU A 208 -22.64 -2.47 -8.32
C GLU A 208 -21.47 -1.99 -7.44
N ALA A 209 -20.72 -0.99 -7.90
CA ALA A 209 -19.62 -0.39 -7.17
C ALA A 209 -19.95 1.04 -6.74
N VAL A 210 -19.45 1.42 -5.57
CA VAL A 210 -19.46 2.82 -5.12
C VAL A 210 -18.38 3.58 -5.88
N PHE A 211 -18.74 4.70 -6.50
CA PHE A 211 -17.75 5.64 -7.00
C PHE A 211 -17.22 6.52 -5.86
N LEU A 212 -15.89 6.67 -5.79
CA LEU A 212 -15.25 7.51 -4.78
C LEU A 212 -14.35 8.53 -5.46
N ASP A 213 -14.63 9.82 -5.25
CA ASP A 213 -13.88 10.95 -5.80
C ASP A 213 -12.91 11.50 -4.75
N ASP A 214 -11.60 11.30 -4.98
CA ASP A 214 -10.55 11.73 -4.07
C ASP A 214 -10.07 13.17 -4.28
N ARG A 215 -10.69 13.89 -5.23
CA ARG A 215 -10.39 15.30 -5.46
C ARG A 215 -10.97 16.15 -4.34
N SER A 216 -10.46 17.39 -4.23
CA SER A 216 -11.01 18.36 -3.30
C SER A 216 -12.51 18.59 -3.52
N ALA A 217 -13.24 18.95 -2.46
CA ALA A 217 -14.67 19.24 -2.52
C ALA A 217 -15.00 20.32 -3.57
N VAL A 218 -14.16 21.34 -3.73
CA VAL A 218 -14.39 22.39 -4.75
C VAL A 218 -14.32 21.85 -6.19
N GLN A 219 -13.55 20.80 -6.44
CA GLN A 219 -13.52 20.13 -7.75
C GLN A 219 -14.70 19.15 -7.90
N HIS A 220 -15.02 18.40 -6.86
CA HIS A 220 -16.15 17.50 -6.84
C HIS A 220 -17.46 18.24 -7.12
N PHE A 221 -17.73 19.31 -6.40
CA PHE A 221 -18.96 20.11 -6.59
C PHE A 221 -18.93 20.99 -7.84
N GLY A 222 -17.82 21.01 -8.59
CA GLY A 222 -17.75 21.72 -9.87
C GLY A 222 -17.58 23.25 -9.74
N ILE A 223 -17.08 23.74 -8.60
CA ILE A 223 -16.71 25.15 -8.41
C ILE A 223 -15.40 25.43 -9.13
N SER A 224 -14.46 24.50 -9.10
CA SER A 224 -13.20 24.55 -9.82
C SER A 224 -12.91 23.26 -10.57
N LYS A 225 -11.88 23.27 -11.40
CA LYS A 225 -11.33 22.09 -12.07
C LYS A 225 -9.84 22.27 -12.31
N ARG A 226 -9.09 21.20 -12.47
CA ARG A 226 -7.71 21.27 -12.95
C ARG A 226 -7.70 21.80 -14.38
N PRO A 227 -6.76 22.66 -14.79
CA PRO A 227 -6.78 23.32 -16.10
C PRO A 227 -6.90 22.38 -17.31
N ASP A 228 -6.33 21.19 -17.21
CA ASP A 228 -6.31 20.15 -18.25
C ASP A 228 -7.55 19.23 -18.23
N VAL A 229 -8.38 19.28 -17.20
CA VAL A 229 -9.70 18.62 -17.17
C VAL A 229 -10.71 19.50 -17.89
N VAL A 230 -11.39 18.98 -18.90
CA VAL A 230 -12.20 19.81 -19.82
C VAL A 230 -13.59 20.13 -19.29
N ARG A 231 -14.14 19.37 -18.33
CA ARG A 231 -15.48 19.60 -17.74
C ARG A 231 -15.43 19.75 -16.23
N TYR A 232 -16.37 20.52 -15.66
CA TYR A 232 -16.55 20.67 -14.22
C TYR A 232 -17.44 19.58 -13.65
N GLY A 233 -17.27 19.29 -12.34
CA GLY A 233 -18.13 18.35 -11.60
C GLY A 233 -17.52 16.96 -11.47
N HIS A 234 -18.36 15.96 -11.19
CA HIS A 234 -17.98 14.59 -10.83
C HIS A 234 -18.80 13.54 -11.58
N ILE A 235 -18.36 12.31 -11.56
CA ILE A 235 -19.12 11.14 -12.05
C ILE A 235 -20.38 10.97 -11.19
N PRO A 236 -21.58 10.79 -11.78
CA PRO A 236 -22.82 10.66 -11.01
C PRO A 236 -22.75 9.61 -9.89
N ASP A 237 -23.40 9.92 -8.78
CA ASP A 237 -23.48 9.09 -7.58
C ASP A 237 -22.14 8.87 -6.86
N SER A 238 -21.09 9.66 -7.18
CA SER A 238 -19.81 9.59 -6.47
C SER A 238 -19.92 10.19 -5.07
N LEU A 239 -19.37 9.47 -4.09
CA LEU A 239 -19.04 10.03 -2.78
C LEU A 239 -17.74 10.82 -2.88
N ASN A 240 -17.62 11.90 -2.13
CA ASN A 240 -16.37 12.68 -2.08
C ASN A 240 -15.57 12.31 -0.83
N PHE A 241 -14.39 11.75 -1.02
CA PHE A 241 -13.47 11.38 0.05
C PHE A 241 -12.06 11.90 -0.26
N PRO A 242 -11.83 13.22 -0.13
CA PRO A 242 -10.61 13.87 -0.54
C PRO A 242 -9.36 13.30 0.13
N VAL A 243 -8.29 13.14 -0.64
CA VAL A 243 -6.99 12.70 -0.13
C VAL A 243 -6.46 13.60 1.00
N ASP A 244 -6.82 14.88 0.99
CA ASP A 244 -6.47 15.84 2.06
C ASP A 244 -6.98 15.40 3.44
N PHE A 245 -8.04 14.59 3.50
CA PHE A 245 -8.58 14.08 4.76
C PHE A 245 -7.95 12.75 5.19
N MET A 246 -7.18 12.10 4.34
CA MET A 246 -6.55 10.82 4.67
C MET A 246 -5.25 10.98 5.45
N THR A 247 -4.68 12.20 5.45
CA THR A 247 -3.40 12.50 6.11
C THR A 247 -3.52 13.62 7.13
N ASN A 248 -2.51 13.75 8.00
CA ASN A 248 -2.36 14.85 8.94
C ASN A 248 -1.60 16.05 8.34
N ALA A 249 -1.40 16.09 7.04
CA ALA A 249 -0.66 17.13 6.35
C ALA A 249 -1.23 18.54 6.62
N GLY A 250 -0.35 19.54 6.72
CA GLY A 250 -0.73 20.94 6.87
C GLY A 250 -1.13 21.37 8.28
N ILE A 251 -1.28 20.46 9.22
CA ILE A 251 -1.57 20.79 10.62
C ILE A 251 -0.24 21.11 11.33
N ASN A 252 -0.01 22.38 11.67
CA ASN A 252 1.19 22.81 12.40
C ASN A 252 2.53 22.35 11.80
N ARG A 253 2.63 22.27 10.47
CA ARG A 253 3.78 21.73 9.74
C ARG A 253 4.07 20.26 10.07
N ALA A 254 3.08 19.51 10.53
CA ALA A 254 3.20 18.09 10.75
C ALA A 254 3.52 17.36 9.43
N PRO A 255 4.35 16.31 9.47
CA PRO A 255 4.52 15.43 8.32
C PRO A 255 3.17 14.84 7.87
N ALA A 256 3.02 14.57 6.58
CA ALA A 256 1.82 13.98 6.00
C ALA A 256 1.67 12.49 6.38
N THR A 257 1.54 12.21 7.66
CA THR A 257 1.27 10.85 8.16
C THR A 257 -0.17 10.45 7.87
N ILE A 258 -0.40 9.18 7.64
CA ILE A 258 -1.75 8.63 7.48
C ILE A 258 -2.52 8.80 8.81
N ARG A 259 -3.79 9.18 8.72
CA ARG A 259 -4.66 9.27 9.90
C ARG A 259 -4.89 7.90 10.52
N THR A 260 -5.26 7.91 11.79
CA THR A 260 -5.58 6.66 12.49
C THR A 260 -6.77 5.95 11.84
N LEU A 261 -6.79 4.62 11.91
CA LEU A 261 -7.91 3.81 11.39
C LEU A 261 -9.27 4.26 11.97
N LYS A 262 -9.29 4.73 13.23
CA LYS A 262 -10.50 5.26 13.87
C LYS A 262 -11.01 6.51 13.15
N GLU A 263 -10.11 7.46 12.87
CA GLU A 263 -10.46 8.71 12.15
C GLU A 263 -10.90 8.41 10.72
N LEU A 264 -10.15 7.56 9.99
CA LEU A 264 -10.49 7.15 8.63
C LEU A 264 -11.87 6.49 8.55
N ASN A 265 -12.18 5.60 9.50
CA ASN A 265 -13.50 4.96 9.57
C ASN A 265 -14.61 5.98 9.85
N ALA A 266 -14.39 6.92 10.76
CA ALA A 266 -15.39 7.96 11.07
C ALA A 266 -15.65 8.87 9.86
N MET A 267 -14.60 9.24 9.11
CA MET A 267 -14.74 10.06 7.90
C MET A 267 -15.42 9.30 6.76
N ALA A 268 -15.03 8.03 6.53
CA ALA A 268 -15.65 7.17 5.53
C ALA A 268 -17.16 7.01 5.80
N GLU A 269 -17.54 6.79 7.06
CA GLU A 269 -18.93 6.74 7.49
C GLU A 269 -19.63 8.09 7.27
N GLY A 270 -18.97 9.18 7.61
CA GLY A 270 -19.51 10.54 7.43
C GLY A 270 -19.83 10.91 5.99
N VAL A 271 -19.09 10.38 5.02
CA VAL A 271 -19.38 10.56 3.58
C VAL A 271 -20.33 9.49 3.02
N GLY A 272 -20.76 8.52 3.82
CA GLY A 272 -21.70 7.47 3.42
C GLY A 272 -21.05 6.24 2.78
N LEU A 273 -19.74 6.04 2.91
CA LEU A 273 -19.07 4.83 2.42
C LEU A 273 -19.51 3.62 3.28
N PRO A 274 -20.02 2.53 2.66
CA PRO A 274 -20.47 1.36 3.40
C PRO A 274 -19.36 0.74 4.27
N ARG A 275 -19.71 0.28 5.48
CA ARG A 275 -18.76 -0.36 6.41
C ARG A 275 -18.33 -1.76 5.97
N ASP A 276 -19.09 -2.41 5.08
CA ASP A 276 -18.75 -3.73 4.56
C ASP A 276 -17.45 -3.66 3.74
N ARG A 277 -16.42 -4.34 4.21
CA ARG A 277 -15.10 -4.40 3.57
C ARG A 277 -15.09 -5.18 2.24
N ASN A 278 -16.18 -5.82 1.88
CA ASN A 278 -16.39 -6.44 0.57
C ASN A 278 -17.07 -5.50 -0.44
N THR A 279 -17.46 -4.28 -0.04
CA THR A 279 -18.00 -3.28 -0.95
C THR A 279 -17.07 -3.10 -2.15
N LYS A 280 -17.63 -3.20 -3.36
CA LYS A 280 -16.91 -2.86 -4.58
C LYS A 280 -16.77 -1.35 -4.67
N ILE A 281 -15.55 -0.86 -4.87
CA ILE A 281 -15.22 0.57 -4.96
C ILE A 281 -14.45 0.83 -6.24
N ILE A 282 -14.86 1.85 -6.99
CA ILE A 282 -14.08 2.44 -8.07
C ILE A 282 -13.68 3.84 -7.64
N ILE A 283 -12.39 4.02 -7.33
CA ILE A 283 -11.84 5.28 -6.89
C ILE A 283 -11.19 6.03 -8.05
N TYR A 284 -11.35 7.35 -8.10
CA TYR A 284 -10.78 8.20 -9.14
C TYR A 284 -10.39 9.57 -8.60
N CYS A 285 -9.54 10.27 -9.36
CA CYS A 285 -9.22 11.68 -9.12
C CYS A 285 -9.14 12.45 -10.44
N ASN A 286 -8.09 13.25 -10.66
CA ASN A 286 -7.85 13.85 -11.98
C ASN A 286 -7.03 12.94 -12.92
N SER A 287 -6.00 12.23 -12.39
CA SER A 287 -5.02 11.45 -13.17
C SER A 287 -4.48 10.23 -12.41
N ALA A 288 -5.28 9.60 -11.59
CA ALA A 288 -4.98 8.46 -10.72
C ALA A 288 -4.04 8.69 -9.52
N GLN A 289 -3.17 9.68 -9.50
CA GLN A 289 -2.21 9.90 -8.40
C GLN A 289 -2.88 9.96 -7.00
N GLN A 290 -3.86 10.85 -6.79
CA GLN A 290 -4.58 10.93 -5.51
C GLN A 290 -5.40 9.66 -5.26
N ALA A 291 -6.05 9.15 -6.30
CA ALA A 291 -6.83 7.91 -6.22
C ALA A 291 -5.96 6.68 -5.88
N GLY A 292 -4.69 6.66 -6.27
CA GLY A 292 -3.73 5.63 -5.85
C GLY A 292 -3.43 5.67 -4.36
N MET A 293 -3.35 6.87 -3.76
CA MET A 293 -3.28 7.01 -2.29
C MET A 293 -4.59 6.53 -1.65
N GLY A 294 -5.74 6.92 -2.20
CA GLY A 294 -7.03 6.45 -1.71
C GLY A 294 -7.16 4.92 -1.78
N TYR A 295 -6.67 4.30 -2.86
CA TYR A 295 -6.56 2.85 -2.97
C TYR A 295 -5.74 2.27 -1.82
N PHE A 296 -4.53 2.78 -1.59
CA PHE A 296 -3.67 2.35 -0.49
C PHE A 296 -4.36 2.48 0.87
N VAL A 297 -4.97 3.64 1.14
CA VAL A 297 -5.67 3.87 2.42
C VAL A 297 -6.86 2.92 2.57
N LEU A 298 -7.70 2.78 1.55
CA LEU A 298 -8.87 1.92 1.62
C LEU A 298 -8.50 0.44 1.75
N ARG A 299 -7.57 -0.05 0.91
CA ARG A 299 -7.20 -1.44 0.85
C ARG A 299 -6.27 -1.84 1.99
N ASP A 300 -5.13 -1.14 2.12
CA ASP A 300 -4.02 -1.61 2.95
C ASP A 300 -4.13 -1.12 4.39
N VAL A 301 -4.79 0.02 4.62
CA VAL A 301 -4.98 0.56 5.98
C VAL A 301 -6.37 0.22 6.52
N MET A 302 -7.43 0.39 5.72
CA MET A 302 -8.81 0.19 6.17
C MET A 302 -9.35 -1.23 5.90
N GLY A 303 -8.72 -2.02 5.04
CA GLY A 303 -9.03 -3.43 4.77
C GLY A 303 -10.20 -3.66 3.81
N TYR A 304 -10.55 -2.71 2.94
CA TYR A 304 -11.48 -2.96 1.83
C TYR A 304 -10.85 -3.86 0.78
N ARG A 305 -11.54 -4.92 0.38
CA ARG A 305 -10.96 -5.97 -0.46
C ARG A 305 -11.13 -5.75 -1.96
N ASN A 306 -12.15 -5.01 -2.35
CA ASN A 306 -12.58 -4.86 -3.74
C ASN A 306 -12.46 -3.39 -4.19
N VAL A 307 -11.24 -2.85 -4.15
CA VAL A 307 -10.94 -1.48 -4.58
C VAL A 307 -10.24 -1.50 -5.91
N LYS A 308 -10.74 -0.75 -6.89
CA LYS A 308 -10.09 -0.49 -8.17
C LYS A 308 -9.83 1.00 -8.33
N THR A 309 -8.65 1.36 -8.79
CA THR A 309 -8.36 2.73 -9.20
C THR A 309 -8.65 2.92 -10.69
N TYR A 310 -9.45 3.91 -11.03
CA TYR A 310 -9.68 4.30 -12.41
C TYR A 310 -8.49 5.12 -12.92
N ASP A 311 -7.60 4.48 -13.69
CA ASP A 311 -6.33 5.05 -14.18
C ASP A 311 -6.55 6.34 -14.98
N GLY A 312 -7.48 6.36 -15.94
CA GLY A 312 -7.76 7.55 -16.75
C GLY A 312 -8.39 8.71 -15.99
N SER A 313 -9.10 8.42 -14.91
CA SER A 313 -9.73 9.41 -14.02
C SER A 313 -10.50 10.49 -14.78
N MET A 314 -10.57 11.73 -14.26
CA MET A 314 -11.28 12.82 -14.92
C MET A 314 -10.60 13.33 -16.19
N LEU A 315 -9.30 13.11 -16.37
CA LEU A 315 -8.63 13.46 -17.62
C LEU A 315 -9.16 12.66 -18.81
N GLU A 316 -9.54 11.39 -18.61
CA GLU A 316 -10.15 10.56 -19.61
C GLU A 316 -11.67 10.76 -19.64
N TYR A 317 -12.34 10.58 -18.50
CA TYR A 317 -13.80 10.61 -18.41
C TYR A 317 -14.41 11.91 -18.95
N ALA A 318 -13.82 13.05 -18.61
CA ALA A 318 -14.35 14.36 -19.01
C ALA A 318 -14.20 14.65 -20.51
N GLN A 319 -13.37 13.91 -21.27
CA GLN A 319 -13.23 14.09 -22.72
C GLN A 319 -14.49 13.66 -23.48
N ASP A 320 -15.17 12.62 -23.03
CA ASP A 320 -16.38 12.15 -23.68
C ASP A 320 -17.61 12.94 -23.21
N LYS A 321 -18.06 13.87 -24.04
CA LYS A 321 -19.22 14.74 -23.76
C LYS A 321 -20.54 13.97 -23.64
N ARG A 322 -20.61 12.71 -24.10
CA ARG A 322 -21.81 11.84 -24.00
C ARG A 322 -21.96 11.26 -22.60
N LEU A 323 -20.88 11.19 -21.81
CA LEU A 323 -20.91 10.67 -20.47
C LEU A 323 -21.53 11.71 -19.50
N PRO A 324 -22.41 11.29 -18.59
CA PRO A 324 -23.07 12.19 -17.67
C PRO A 324 -22.10 12.74 -16.63
N MET A 325 -22.31 13.99 -16.22
CA MET A 325 -21.59 14.61 -15.10
C MET A 325 -22.58 15.34 -14.21
N VAL A 326 -22.28 15.33 -12.90
CA VAL A 326 -23.06 16.09 -11.90
C VAL A 326 -22.20 17.27 -11.43
N ARG A 327 -22.87 18.42 -11.28
CA ARG A 327 -22.28 19.65 -10.84
C ARG A 327 -23.30 20.40 -10.00
N PHE A 328 -22.90 20.88 -8.84
CA PHE A 328 -23.72 21.74 -8.02
C PHE A 328 -23.40 23.19 -8.36
N ALA A 329 -24.31 23.83 -9.05
CA ALA A 329 -24.20 25.25 -9.35
C ALA A 329 -24.73 26.09 -8.17
N TRP A 330 -23.88 27.01 -7.68
CA TRP A 330 -24.33 28.09 -6.81
C TRP A 330 -24.74 29.26 -7.70
N GLY A 331 -26.03 29.60 -7.70
CA GLY A 331 -26.54 30.69 -8.51
C GLY A 331 -26.54 30.45 -10.01
N PHE A 332 -26.31 31.48 -10.80
CA PHE A 332 -26.41 31.44 -12.26
C PHE A 332 -25.16 30.84 -12.88
N VAL A 333 -25.19 29.54 -13.21
CA VAL A 333 -24.22 28.95 -14.09
C VAL A 333 -24.94 28.55 -15.38
N THR A 334 -24.75 29.36 -16.41
CA THR A 334 -25.03 28.96 -17.79
C THR A 334 -23.82 28.24 -18.32
N GLU A 335 -24.01 27.05 -18.87
CA GLU A 335 -22.98 26.37 -19.67
C GLU A 335 -22.81 27.06 -21.04
#